data_9fe676c28dbe6064373f3d20ce764369
#
_entry.id   9fe676c28dbe6064373f3d20ce764369
#
_cell.length_a   1.000
_cell.length_b   1.000
_cell.length_c   1.000
_cell.angle_alpha   90.00
_cell.angle_beta   90.00
_cell.angle_gamma   90.00
#
_symmetry.space_group_name_H-M   'P 1'
#
loop_
_entity.id
_entity.type
_entity.pdbx_description
1 polymer ?
#
loop_
_entity_poly.entity_id
_entity_poly.type
_entity_poly.pdbx_seq_one_letter_code
_entity_poly.pdbx_strand_id
1 'polypeptide(L)'
;MATTTMVVSPLATQSSPKNKRRLFAEARQNSLQKLSVIFDHGHKNGNGGETTWCFSQVKGTLEDDVTEADLISCVEFNHDGELLATGDKGGRVVIFQRDPASKQCVPKKGEYNVYSTFQSHEPEFDYLKSLEIEEKINKIRWLKRKNQAHFLLSTNDKTIKLWKVSERDKRVTGYNTREEGGRLRHPSRVTQLRVPTVRPAELMVEASPRRIFANAHTYHINSISLNSDQETYLSADDLRINLWHLEITDQSFNIVDIKPANMEELTEVITAAEFHPTECNLFVYSSSKGTIRLCDMRAAALCDRHAKLFEEPEDPHARSFFSEIISSISDVKLSNSGRYMMSRDYLGLKVWDLRMETKPVETYPVHEYLRSKLCSLYENDCIFDKFECCWSGDDQRLMTGSYNGFFRIFERGGTTAAVGAGGTGPRRGELTLEASRDAAARPRQPLRARRVAATAKRKKDEISVDCLDFNKKILHTAWHPHESIIAVAATNNLFIFQDKF
;
A
#
# COMPACT_ATOMS: atom_id res chain seq x y z
N MET A 1 -58.66 28.86 -13.04
CA MET A 1 -59.14 29.49 -11.82
C MET A 1 -58.13 29.25 -10.73
N ALA A 2 -57.59 30.35 -10.21
CA ALA A 2 -56.89 30.58 -8.98
C ALA A 2 -55.80 29.59 -8.52
N THR A 3 -54.59 29.98 -8.82
CA THR A 3 -53.30 29.77 -8.20
C THR A 3 -53.29 30.33 -6.76
N THR A 4 -52.72 29.58 -5.82
CA THR A 4 -52.24 30.15 -4.56
C THR A 4 -50.83 29.66 -4.30
N THR A 5 -49.88 30.56 -4.47
CA THR A 5 -48.46 30.41 -4.19
C THR A 5 -48.23 30.73 -2.71
N MET A 6 -47.66 29.80 -1.96
CA MET A 6 -47.07 30.09 -0.65
C MET A 6 -45.57 30.21 -0.77
N VAL A 7 -45.07 31.39 -0.44
CA VAL A 7 -43.65 31.70 -0.28
C VAL A 7 -43.26 31.38 1.16
N VAL A 8 -42.30 30.48 1.34
CA VAL A 8 -41.62 30.30 2.63
C VAL A 8 -40.16 30.62 2.42
N SER A 9 -39.68 31.64 3.04
CA SER A 9 -38.26 32.00 3.13
C SER A 9 -37.57 31.14 4.20
N PRO A 10 -36.37 30.63 3.93
CA PRO A 10 -35.48 30.22 5.02
C PRO A 10 -34.35 31.21 5.20
N LEU A 11 -34.30 31.84 6.36
CA LEU A 11 -33.09 32.45 6.89
C LEU A 11 -32.11 31.32 7.30
N ALA A 12 -31.16 31.03 6.46
CA ALA A 12 -29.99 30.22 6.82
C ALA A 12 -28.77 31.15 6.87
N THR A 13 -28.31 31.45 8.07
CA THR A 13 -27.03 32.11 8.33
C THR A 13 -25.88 31.23 7.80
N GLN A 14 -25.30 31.64 6.70
CA GLN A 14 -24.09 31.04 6.14
C GLN A 14 -22.89 31.40 7.02
N SER A 15 -22.40 30.44 7.79
CA SER A 15 -21.06 30.53 8.39
C SER A 15 -19.99 30.30 7.32
N SER A 16 -19.05 31.24 7.22
CA SER A 16 -17.96 31.27 6.27
C SER A 16 -17.13 29.95 6.28
N PRO A 17 -16.70 29.42 5.11
CA PRO A 17 -15.88 28.19 5.01
C PRO A 17 -14.57 28.22 5.79
N LYS A 18 -14.04 29.40 6.10
CA LYS A 18 -12.81 29.57 6.90
C LYS A 18 -12.99 29.17 8.38
N ASN A 19 -14.17 29.38 8.96
CA ASN A 19 -14.42 29.01 10.36
C ASN A 19 -14.62 27.50 10.55
N LYS A 20 -15.17 26.79 9.58
CA LYS A 20 -15.26 25.32 9.65
C LYS A 20 -13.90 24.65 9.60
N ARG A 21 -12.97 25.12 8.74
CA ARG A 21 -11.60 24.58 8.67
C ARG A 21 -10.79 24.81 9.95
N ARG A 22 -11.00 25.95 10.63
CA ARG A 22 -10.30 26.25 11.88
C ARG A 22 -10.82 25.42 13.06
N LEU A 23 -12.12 25.21 13.17
CA LEU A 23 -12.73 24.32 14.18
C LEU A 23 -12.33 22.85 13.98
N PHE A 24 -12.24 22.37 12.73
CA PHE A 24 -11.74 21.02 12.42
C PHE A 24 -10.24 20.84 12.72
N ALA A 25 -9.44 21.87 12.51
CA ALA A 25 -8.01 21.83 12.84
C ALA A 25 -7.78 21.86 14.36
N GLU A 26 -8.52 22.66 15.09
CA GLU A 26 -8.42 22.77 16.56
C GLU A 26 -9.00 21.53 17.28
N ALA A 27 -10.07 20.93 16.77
CA ALA A 27 -10.59 19.65 17.27
C ALA A 27 -9.61 18.49 17.02
N ARG A 28 -8.92 18.46 15.87
CA ARG A 28 -7.85 17.48 15.58
C ARG A 28 -6.63 17.67 16.49
N GLN A 29 -6.20 18.90 16.77
CA GLN A 29 -5.08 19.15 17.67
C GLN A 29 -5.36 18.75 19.12
N ASN A 30 -6.56 18.98 19.62
CA ASN A 30 -6.93 18.65 21.00
C ASN A 30 -7.12 17.15 21.25
N SER A 31 -7.52 16.37 20.25
CA SER A 31 -7.58 14.90 20.34
C SER A 31 -6.18 14.25 20.26
N LEU A 32 -5.26 14.86 19.53
CA LEU A 32 -3.88 14.36 19.36
C LEU A 32 -2.98 14.67 20.57
N GLN A 33 -3.27 15.72 21.36
CA GLN A 33 -2.45 16.08 22.54
C GLN A 33 -2.64 15.14 23.74
N LYS A 34 -3.69 14.32 23.79
CA LYS A 34 -3.92 13.38 24.91
C LYS A 34 -3.19 12.04 24.81
N LEU A 35 -2.50 11.77 23.71
CA LEU A 35 -1.80 10.47 23.46
C LEU A 35 -0.27 10.58 23.35
N SER A 36 0.37 11.63 23.91
CA SER A 36 1.84 11.70 23.97
C SER A 36 2.38 10.79 25.08
N VAL A 37 3.06 9.74 24.70
CA VAL A 37 3.66 8.74 25.59
C VAL A 37 5.15 9.04 25.80
N ILE A 38 5.56 9.17 27.05
CA ILE A 38 6.95 9.36 27.50
C ILE A 38 7.63 7.97 27.63
N PHE A 39 8.79 7.79 27.02
CA PHE A 39 9.60 6.55 27.13
C PHE A 39 10.55 6.63 28.33
N ASP A 40 10.65 5.53 29.07
CA ASP A 40 11.60 5.37 30.17
C ASP A 40 12.63 4.26 29.86
N HIS A 41 13.86 4.47 30.28
CA HIS A 41 14.99 3.58 30.05
C HIS A 41 15.01 2.43 31.07
N GLY A 42 14.97 1.20 30.61
CA GLY A 42 15.17 -0.01 31.44
C GLY A 42 16.29 -0.89 30.91
N HIS A 43 17.14 -1.29 31.84
CA HIS A 43 18.42 -2.01 31.73
C HIS A 43 18.45 -3.21 30.75
N LYS A 44 19.62 -3.32 30.09
CA LYS A 44 20.06 -4.49 29.31
C LYS A 44 20.30 -5.69 30.20
N ASN A 45 19.67 -6.82 29.89
CA ASN A 45 20.16 -8.16 30.23
C ASN A 45 20.22 -8.96 28.92
N GLY A 46 21.43 -9.40 28.58
CA GLY A 46 21.69 -10.16 27.37
C GLY A 46 21.14 -11.60 27.48
N ASN A 47 20.26 -11.93 26.56
CA ASN A 47 19.99 -13.28 26.06
C ASN A 47 19.35 -13.14 24.69
N GLY A 48 19.73 -13.98 23.72
CA GLY A 48 19.41 -13.97 22.32
C GLY A 48 18.04 -13.37 21.96
N GLY A 49 18.08 -12.19 21.30
CA GLY A 49 16.98 -11.25 21.27
C GLY A 49 15.75 -11.74 20.53
N GLU A 50 14.74 -12.13 21.27
CA GLU A 50 13.36 -12.10 20.72
C GLU A 50 12.98 -10.65 20.42
N THR A 51 12.76 -10.34 19.15
CA THR A 51 12.26 -9.03 18.71
C THR A 51 10.91 -8.76 19.37
N THR A 52 10.83 -7.68 20.15
CA THR A 52 9.60 -7.31 20.84
C THR A 52 8.97 -6.10 20.17
N TRP A 53 7.99 -6.36 19.30
CA TRP A 53 7.22 -5.33 18.63
C TRP A 53 6.34 -4.56 19.61
N CYS A 54 6.36 -3.25 19.50
CA CYS A 54 5.55 -2.35 20.29
C CYS A 54 4.74 -1.42 19.39
N PHE A 55 3.53 -1.11 19.81
CA PHE A 55 2.73 -0.07 19.19
C PHE A 55 3.44 1.29 19.35
N SER A 56 3.57 2.01 18.23
CA SER A 56 4.18 3.35 18.21
C SER A 56 3.11 4.42 18.02
N GLN A 57 2.32 4.32 16.94
CA GLN A 57 1.37 5.34 16.54
C GLN A 57 0.18 4.77 15.80
N VAL A 58 -0.95 5.51 15.83
CA VAL A 58 -2.09 5.34 14.94
C VAL A 58 -2.42 6.68 14.29
N LYS A 59 -2.70 6.68 13.00
CA LYS A 59 -3.19 7.83 12.24
C LYS A 59 -4.56 7.46 11.67
N GLY A 60 -5.52 8.33 11.87
CA GLY A 60 -6.93 8.10 11.54
C GLY A 60 -7.84 8.28 12.76
N THR A 61 -9.13 8.04 12.57
CA THR A 61 -10.14 8.07 13.63
C THR A 61 -10.49 6.64 14.01
N LEU A 62 -10.41 6.33 15.30
CA LEU A 62 -10.81 5.02 15.84
C LEU A 62 -12.34 4.88 16.03
N GLU A 63 -13.12 5.70 15.36
CA GLU A 63 -14.57 5.68 15.38
C GLU A 63 -15.13 4.59 14.46
N ASP A 64 -16.33 4.10 14.75
CA ASP A 64 -16.93 2.99 14.02
C ASP A 64 -17.62 3.44 12.71
N ASP A 65 -17.96 4.74 12.58
CA ASP A 65 -18.51 5.34 11.36
C ASP A 65 -17.39 5.68 10.37
N VAL A 66 -17.05 4.71 9.54
CA VAL A 66 -16.03 4.86 8.50
C VAL A 66 -16.72 5.05 7.15
N THR A 67 -16.42 6.16 6.47
CA THR A 67 -16.85 6.32 5.08
C THR A 67 -15.99 5.44 4.17
N GLU A 68 -16.58 4.88 3.13
CA GLU A 68 -15.84 4.02 2.19
C GLU A 68 -14.66 4.74 1.54
N ALA A 69 -14.82 6.04 1.26
CA ALA A 69 -13.77 6.90 0.70
C ALA A 69 -12.53 7.04 1.61
N ASP A 70 -12.69 6.87 2.93
CA ASP A 70 -11.59 6.97 3.89
C ASP A 70 -10.80 5.66 4.07
N LEU A 71 -11.23 4.57 3.43
CA LEU A 71 -10.52 3.29 3.50
C LEU A 71 -9.15 3.40 2.83
N ILE A 72 -8.09 3.07 3.57
CA ILE A 72 -6.72 3.08 3.05
C ILE A 72 -6.55 1.92 2.07
N SER A 73 -6.10 2.23 0.85
CA SER A 73 -5.96 1.28 -0.26
C SER A 73 -4.51 1.03 -0.69
N CYS A 74 -3.55 1.78 -0.17
CA CYS A 74 -2.11 1.49 -0.34
C CYS A 74 -1.27 2.20 0.72
N VAL A 75 -0.09 1.64 1.01
CA VAL A 75 0.89 2.17 1.98
C VAL A 75 2.29 1.93 1.42
N GLU A 76 3.15 2.95 1.43
CA GLU A 76 4.50 2.86 0.87
C GLU A 76 5.48 3.78 1.59
N PHE A 77 6.59 3.25 2.12
CA PHE A 77 7.73 4.05 2.59
C PHE A 77 8.55 4.53 1.39
N ASN A 78 9.15 5.72 1.51
CA ASN A 78 10.17 6.13 0.56
C ASN A 78 11.50 5.41 0.84
N HIS A 79 12.50 5.60 -0.04
CA HIS A 79 13.75 4.83 -0.02
C HIS A 79 14.62 5.06 1.21
N ASP A 80 14.51 6.21 1.88
CA ASP A 80 15.24 6.54 3.10
C ASP A 80 14.41 6.29 4.39
N GLY A 81 13.11 5.99 4.24
CA GLY A 81 12.19 5.77 5.34
C GLY A 81 11.73 7.04 6.06
N GLU A 82 12.17 8.23 5.61
CA GLU A 82 11.77 9.50 6.21
C GLU A 82 10.33 9.90 5.86
N LEU A 83 9.81 9.41 4.74
CA LEU A 83 8.45 9.65 4.30
C LEU A 83 7.67 8.36 4.16
N LEU A 84 6.40 8.42 4.54
CA LEU A 84 5.43 7.35 4.40
C LEU A 84 4.21 7.90 3.67
N ALA A 85 3.84 7.31 2.54
CA ALA A 85 2.65 7.69 1.79
C ALA A 85 1.53 6.67 1.98
N THR A 86 0.31 7.17 2.11
CA THR A 86 -0.92 6.36 2.05
C THR A 86 -1.84 6.91 0.98
N GLY A 87 -2.49 6.03 0.25
CA GLY A 87 -3.60 6.35 -0.64
C GLY A 87 -4.89 5.78 -0.09
N ASP A 88 -6.02 6.40 -0.40
CA ASP A 88 -7.34 5.93 0.02
C ASP A 88 -8.27 5.67 -1.18
N LYS A 89 -9.46 5.13 -0.88
CA LYS A 89 -10.48 4.89 -1.91
C LYS A 89 -11.08 6.18 -2.46
N GLY A 90 -11.01 7.30 -1.73
CA GLY A 90 -11.45 8.61 -2.19
C GLY A 90 -10.42 9.36 -3.05
N GLY A 91 -9.34 8.69 -3.51
CA GLY A 91 -8.36 9.26 -4.42
C GLY A 91 -7.38 10.23 -3.77
N ARG A 92 -7.34 10.32 -2.45
CA ARG A 92 -6.42 11.20 -1.72
C ARG A 92 -5.12 10.48 -1.41
N VAL A 93 -4.03 11.25 -1.44
CA VAL A 93 -2.71 10.80 -0.97
C VAL A 93 -2.34 11.63 0.25
N VAL A 94 -1.99 10.95 1.33
CA VAL A 94 -1.48 11.56 2.56
C VAL A 94 -0.04 11.13 2.75
N ILE A 95 0.87 12.10 2.86
CA ILE A 95 2.28 11.88 3.12
C ILE A 95 2.56 12.24 4.56
N PHE A 96 3.19 11.32 5.28
CA PHE A 96 3.68 11.52 6.64
C PHE A 96 5.20 11.67 6.59
N GLN A 97 5.74 12.60 7.36
CA GLN A 97 7.17 12.80 7.54
C GLN A 97 7.56 12.38 8.95
N ARG A 98 8.68 11.70 9.04
CA ARG A 98 9.33 11.36 10.30
C ARG A 98 9.92 12.60 10.93
N ASP A 99 9.55 12.89 12.16
CA ASP A 99 10.15 14.01 12.88
C ASP A 99 11.64 13.73 13.13
N PRO A 100 12.54 14.64 12.75
CA PRO A 100 13.94 14.52 13.11
C PRO A 100 14.06 14.50 14.64
N ALA A 101 14.79 13.53 15.17
CA ALA A 101 15.01 13.41 16.61
C ALA A 101 15.50 14.75 17.17
N SER A 102 14.68 15.42 17.97
CA SER A 102 15.05 16.67 18.62
C SER A 102 16.33 16.45 19.42
N LYS A 103 17.37 17.24 19.14
CA LYS A 103 18.67 17.19 19.80
C LYS A 103 18.61 17.57 21.30
N GLN A 104 17.43 17.92 21.79
CA GLN A 104 17.19 18.32 23.18
C GLN A 104 16.06 17.52 23.76
N CYS A 105 16.33 16.77 24.80
CA CYS A 105 15.43 16.02 25.68
C CYS A 105 14.83 14.74 25.08
N VAL A 106 15.28 13.59 25.62
CA VAL A 106 14.75 12.23 25.51
C VAL A 106 14.25 11.89 24.11
N PRO A 107 14.91 11.02 23.35
CA PRO A 107 14.55 10.76 21.97
C PRO A 107 13.13 10.20 21.89
N LYS A 108 12.18 11.04 21.48
CA LYS A 108 10.95 10.56 20.84
C LYS A 108 11.43 9.95 19.53
N LYS A 109 11.63 8.64 19.51
CA LYS A 109 12.08 7.94 18.30
C LYS A 109 11.03 8.15 17.21
N GLY A 110 11.39 8.97 16.19
CA GLY A 110 10.79 9.00 14.87
C GLY A 110 9.28 8.94 14.79
N GLU A 111 8.59 9.96 15.31
CA GLU A 111 7.15 10.09 15.14
C GLU A 111 6.86 10.55 13.71
N TYR A 112 5.93 9.88 13.01
CA TYR A 112 5.45 10.27 11.69
C TYR A 112 4.28 11.24 11.84
N ASN A 113 4.41 12.44 11.29
CA ASN A 113 3.37 13.47 11.29
C ASN A 113 2.96 13.85 9.86
N VAL A 114 1.74 14.35 9.70
CA VAL A 114 1.23 14.75 8.38
C VAL A 114 2.10 15.85 7.79
N TYR A 115 2.67 15.57 6.63
CA TYR A 115 3.53 16.46 5.88
C TYR A 115 2.79 17.13 4.71
N SER A 116 2.02 16.35 3.96
CA SER A 116 1.23 16.83 2.82
C SER A 116 -0.01 15.97 2.62
N THR A 117 -1.10 16.60 2.22
CA THR A 117 -2.32 15.91 1.79
C THR A 117 -2.82 16.56 0.52
N PHE A 118 -3.09 15.76 -0.51
CA PHE A 118 -3.61 16.27 -1.78
C PHE A 118 -4.53 15.23 -2.45
N GLN A 119 -5.44 15.74 -3.28
CA GLN A 119 -6.28 14.90 -4.15
C GLN A 119 -5.46 14.48 -5.36
N SER A 120 -5.20 13.20 -5.48
CA SER A 120 -4.43 12.64 -6.59
C SER A 120 -5.33 12.33 -7.78
N HIS A 121 -6.41 11.62 -7.55
CA HIS A 121 -7.37 11.25 -8.58
C HIS A 121 -8.78 11.69 -8.15
N GLU A 122 -9.59 12.03 -9.14
CA GLU A 122 -10.99 12.36 -8.99
C GLU A 122 -11.82 11.33 -9.76
N PRO A 123 -13.08 11.08 -9.39
CA PRO A 123 -13.94 10.18 -10.14
C PRO A 123 -14.16 10.74 -11.56
N GLU A 124 -14.04 9.90 -12.55
CA GLU A 124 -14.21 10.25 -13.95
C GLU A 124 -15.24 9.32 -14.61
N PHE A 125 -15.86 9.77 -15.67
CA PHE A 125 -16.78 8.95 -16.46
C PHE A 125 -16.25 8.81 -17.89
N ASP A 126 -16.00 7.58 -18.33
CA ASP A 126 -15.63 7.28 -19.71
C ASP A 126 -16.88 7.21 -20.58
N TYR A 127 -17.19 8.31 -21.29
CA TYR A 127 -18.37 8.41 -22.16
C TYR A 127 -18.33 7.44 -23.36
N LEU A 128 -17.15 7.02 -23.78
CA LEU A 128 -17.00 6.09 -24.91
C LEU A 128 -17.37 4.65 -24.52
N LYS A 129 -17.01 4.26 -23.31
CA LYS A 129 -17.29 2.91 -22.78
C LYS A 129 -18.48 2.88 -21.83
N SER A 130 -19.03 4.05 -21.47
CA SER A 130 -20.09 4.20 -20.47
C SER A 130 -19.74 3.54 -19.13
N LEU A 131 -18.51 3.75 -18.68
CA LEU A 131 -17.97 3.19 -17.43
C LEU A 131 -17.56 4.30 -16.48
N GLU A 132 -17.88 4.14 -15.22
CA GLU A 132 -17.32 4.96 -14.15
C GLU A 132 -15.87 4.53 -13.87
N ILE A 133 -14.99 5.50 -13.72
CA ILE A 133 -13.59 5.31 -13.35
C ILE A 133 -13.45 5.78 -11.91
N GLU A 134 -13.20 4.83 -11.01
CA GLU A 134 -13.03 5.13 -9.59
C GLU A 134 -11.75 5.95 -9.36
N GLU A 135 -11.82 6.87 -8.40
CA GLU A 135 -10.69 7.66 -7.93
C GLU A 135 -9.73 6.89 -7.02
N LYS A 136 -10.10 5.71 -6.56
CA LYS A 136 -9.33 4.86 -5.65
C LYS A 136 -7.88 4.73 -6.06
N ILE A 137 -6.97 5.00 -5.12
CA ILE A 137 -5.54 4.81 -5.33
C ILE A 137 -5.18 3.34 -5.22
N ASN A 138 -4.77 2.73 -6.33
CA ASN A 138 -4.40 1.31 -6.34
C ASN A 138 -2.97 1.10 -5.83
N LYS A 139 -2.01 1.92 -6.28
CA LYS A 139 -0.60 1.82 -5.88
C LYS A 139 0.07 3.19 -5.85
N ILE A 140 1.07 3.31 -4.97
CA ILE A 140 2.02 4.43 -4.90
C ILE A 140 3.43 3.86 -5.01
N ARG A 141 4.33 4.56 -5.73
CA ARG A 141 5.75 4.25 -5.76
C ARG A 141 6.58 5.52 -5.68
N TRP A 142 7.56 5.54 -4.79
CA TRP A 142 8.47 6.66 -4.63
C TRP A 142 9.65 6.56 -5.59
N LEU A 143 9.96 7.66 -6.28
CA LEU A 143 11.21 7.77 -7.03
C LEU A 143 12.38 8.01 -6.08
N LYS A 144 13.56 7.49 -6.42
CA LYS A 144 14.79 7.81 -5.68
C LYS A 144 15.08 9.30 -5.76
N ARG A 145 15.48 9.88 -4.65
CA ARG A 145 15.71 11.32 -4.51
C ARG A 145 16.92 11.76 -5.31
N LYS A 146 16.71 12.65 -6.27
CA LYS A 146 17.77 13.26 -7.09
C LYS A 146 18.07 14.71 -6.66
N ASN A 147 17.14 15.39 -5.99
CA ASN A 147 17.24 16.77 -5.54
C ASN A 147 16.43 16.98 -4.24
N GLN A 148 16.19 18.22 -3.83
CA GLN A 148 15.40 18.49 -2.62
C GLN A 148 13.92 18.13 -2.73
N ALA A 149 13.37 18.05 -3.95
CA ALA A 149 12.00 17.64 -4.14
C ALA A 149 11.86 16.11 -4.09
N HIS A 150 10.71 15.66 -3.60
CA HIS A 150 10.32 14.26 -3.63
C HIS A 150 9.39 14.04 -4.82
N PHE A 151 9.53 12.89 -5.46
CA PHE A 151 8.66 12.47 -6.54
C PHE A 151 8.03 11.13 -6.23
N LEU A 152 6.76 10.99 -6.59
CA LEU A 152 6.05 9.72 -6.47
C LEU A 152 5.12 9.52 -7.68
N LEU A 153 4.92 8.26 -8.04
CA LEU A 153 3.88 7.81 -8.94
C LEU A 153 2.67 7.35 -8.11
N SER A 154 1.49 7.73 -8.51
CA SER A 154 0.23 7.21 -7.99
C SER A 154 -0.65 6.76 -9.14
N THR A 155 -1.40 5.69 -8.97
CA THR A 155 -2.31 5.19 -9.99
C THR A 155 -3.68 4.90 -9.42
N ASN A 156 -4.71 5.23 -10.20
CA ASN A 156 -6.03 4.63 -10.07
C ASN A 156 -6.19 3.50 -11.09
N ASP A 157 -7.40 3.12 -11.44
CA ASP A 157 -7.68 2.03 -12.38
C ASP A 157 -7.18 2.31 -13.81
N LYS A 158 -7.11 3.56 -14.24
CA LYS A 158 -6.83 3.93 -15.65
C LYS A 158 -5.66 4.87 -15.86
N THR A 159 -5.30 5.67 -14.86
CA THR A 159 -4.39 6.79 -15.03
C THR A 159 -3.28 6.75 -14.00
N ILE A 160 -2.05 6.98 -14.45
CA ILE A 160 -0.87 7.10 -13.59
C ILE A 160 -0.43 8.56 -13.59
N LYS A 161 -0.17 9.12 -12.41
CA LYS A 161 0.25 10.51 -12.26
C LYS A 161 1.60 10.58 -11.54
N LEU A 162 2.51 11.38 -12.11
CA LEU A 162 3.78 11.72 -11.49
C LEU A 162 3.62 13.02 -10.71
N TRP A 163 3.80 12.94 -9.39
CA TRP A 163 3.70 14.07 -8.48
C TRP A 163 5.06 14.54 -8.02
N LYS A 164 5.20 15.87 -7.95
CA LYS A 164 6.33 16.53 -7.29
C LYS A 164 5.87 17.13 -5.98
N VAL A 165 6.51 16.73 -4.89
CA VAL A 165 6.30 17.26 -3.54
C VAL A 165 7.54 18.03 -3.14
N SER A 166 7.39 19.31 -2.86
CA SER A 166 8.51 20.18 -2.53
C SER A 166 8.13 21.23 -1.49
N GLU A 167 9.09 21.58 -0.66
CA GLU A 167 8.98 22.65 0.30
C GLU A 167 9.24 23.99 -0.36
N ARG A 168 8.45 24.99 -0.01
CA ARG A 168 8.64 26.37 -0.46
C ARG A 168 8.62 27.32 0.73
N ASP A 169 9.72 28.01 0.91
CA ASP A 169 9.90 29.06 1.92
C ASP A 169 9.66 30.48 1.37
N LYS A 170 9.40 30.60 0.08
CA LYS A 170 9.24 31.88 -0.63
C LYS A 170 7.99 31.87 -1.49
N ARG A 171 7.23 32.94 -1.38
CA ARG A 171 6.04 33.14 -2.21
C ARG A 171 6.27 34.30 -3.19
N VAL A 172 5.97 34.04 -4.45
CA VAL A 172 5.96 35.08 -5.47
C VAL A 172 4.60 35.75 -5.44
N THR A 173 4.60 37.08 -5.32
CA THR A 173 3.39 37.92 -5.29
C THR A 173 3.42 38.97 -6.38
N GLY A 174 2.26 39.49 -6.77
CA GLY A 174 2.17 40.57 -7.76
C GLY A 174 2.13 40.07 -9.19
N TYR A 175 1.63 38.88 -9.48
CA TYR A 175 1.41 38.40 -10.84
C TYR A 175 0.36 39.27 -11.58
N ASN A 176 0.65 39.66 -12.79
CA ASN A 176 -0.33 40.29 -13.65
C ASN A 176 -1.40 39.32 -14.16
N THR A 177 -1.00 38.09 -14.41
CA THR A 177 -1.83 37.07 -15.04
C THR A 177 -2.67 36.25 -14.08
N ARG A 178 -2.45 36.41 -12.75
CA ARG A 178 -3.20 35.65 -11.71
C ARG A 178 -3.79 36.62 -10.69
N GLU A 179 -4.98 36.29 -10.21
CA GLU A 179 -5.60 36.92 -9.06
C GLU A 179 -5.03 36.35 -7.74
N GLU A 180 -5.27 37.02 -6.61
CA GLU A 180 -4.80 36.56 -5.30
C GLU A 180 -5.29 35.15 -4.94
N GLY A 181 -6.42 34.70 -5.54
CA GLY A 181 -6.97 33.34 -5.42
C GLY A 181 -6.37 32.31 -6.39
N GLY A 182 -5.30 32.66 -7.14
CA GLY A 182 -4.63 31.73 -8.07
C GLY A 182 -5.31 31.55 -9.43
N ARG A 183 -6.50 32.12 -9.66
CA ARG A 183 -7.20 32.06 -10.96
C ARG A 183 -6.50 32.93 -11.99
N LEU A 184 -6.47 32.49 -13.24
CA LEU A 184 -5.95 33.28 -14.36
C LEU A 184 -6.87 34.44 -14.64
N ARG A 185 -6.28 35.66 -14.79
CA ARG A 185 -7.00 36.84 -15.25
C ARG A 185 -7.19 36.77 -16.76
N HIS A 186 -8.31 37.25 -17.21
CA HIS A 186 -8.50 37.44 -18.65
C HIS A 186 -7.48 38.49 -19.20
N PRO A 187 -6.80 38.21 -20.32
CA PRO A 187 -5.77 39.12 -20.86
C PRO A 187 -6.19 40.58 -21.00
N SER A 188 -7.47 40.86 -21.36
CA SER A 188 -8.02 42.20 -21.48
C SER A 188 -8.10 43.00 -20.15
N ARG A 189 -7.98 42.33 -19.00
CA ARG A 189 -7.94 42.98 -17.69
C ARG A 189 -6.54 43.32 -17.19
N VAL A 190 -5.52 42.95 -17.94
CA VAL A 190 -4.13 43.26 -17.62
C VAL A 190 -3.77 44.61 -18.24
N THR A 191 -3.93 45.70 -17.47
CA THR A 191 -3.68 47.08 -17.93
C THR A 191 -2.27 47.57 -17.60
N GLN A 192 -1.58 46.93 -16.66
CA GLN A 192 -0.21 47.27 -16.27
C GLN A 192 0.63 46.03 -16.14
N LEU A 193 1.85 46.08 -16.65
CA LEU A 193 2.85 45.03 -16.41
C LEU A 193 3.56 45.30 -15.09
N ARG A 194 3.49 44.33 -14.17
CA ARG A 194 4.19 44.37 -12.89
C ARG A 194 5.16 43.20 -12.80
N VAL A 195 6.36 43.45 -12.35
CA VAL A 195 7.35 42.41 -12.08
C VAL A 195 6.96 41.73 -10.77
N PRO A 196 6.78 40.41 -10.75
CA PRO A 196 6.49 39.67 -9.51
C PRO A 196 7.61 39.86 -8.49
N THR A 197 7.25 40.11 -7.26
CA THR A 197 8.20 40.22 -6.14
C THR A 197 8.17 38.92 -5.31
N VAL A 198 9.35 38.46 -4.90
CA VAL A 198 9.52 37.32 -4.03
C VAL A 198 9.50 37.79 -2.59
N ARG A 199 8.57 37.26 -1.78
CA ARG A 199 8.48 37.55 -0.35
C ARG A 199 8.75 36.29 0.44
N PRO A 200 9.41 36.34 1.59
CA PRO A 200 9.49 35.22 2.54
C PRO A 200 8.06 34.81 2.91
N ALA A 201 7.80 33.51 2.96
CA ALA A 201 6.54 32.93 3.42
C ALA A 201 6.85 31.87 4.47
N GLU A 202 5.85 31.49 5.23
CA GLU A 202 5.94 30.29 6.07
C GLU A 202 6.25 29.08 5.20
N LEU A 203 7.01 28.13 5.74
CA LEU A 203 7.33 26.88 5.06
C LEU A 203 6.04 26.20 4.61
N MET A 204 5.90 26.00 3.32
CA MET A 204 4.71 25.42 2.69
C MET A 204 5.14 24.21 1.87
N VAL A 205 4.48 23.09 2.11
CA VAL A 205 4.63 21.90 1.27
C VAL A 205 3.63 21.96 0.13
N GLU A 206 4.13 21.89 -1.11
CA GLU A 206 3.31 21.91 -2.32
C GLU A 206 3.45 20.58 -3.05
N ALA A 207 2.32 19.93 -3.31
CA ALA A 207 2.23 18.80 -4.23
C ALA A 207 1.67 19.29 -5.57
N SER A 208 2.38 19.03 -6.65
CA SER A 208 1.98 19.41 -8.00
C SER A 208 2.11 18.24 -8.97
N PRO A 209 1.08 17.96 -9.79
CA PRO A 209 1.17 16.96 -10.84
C PRO A 209 2.15 17.45 -11.91
N ARG A 210 3.05 16.58 -12.32
CA ARG A 210 4.04 16.88 -13.35
C ARG A 210 3.72 16.24 -14.66
N ARG A 211 3.30 14.99 -14.63
CA ARG A 211 2.95 14.19 -15.80
C ARG A 211 1.76 13.31 -15.51
N ILE A 212 1.02 13.05 -16.55
CA ILE A 212 -0.14 12.16 -16.54
C ILE A 212 0.07 11.14 -17.65
N PHE A 213 0.03 9.87 -17.31
CA PHE A 213 0.16 8.75 -18.22
C PHE A 213 -1.21 8.06 -18.28
N ALA A 214 -1.88 8.18 -19.42
CA ALA A 214 -3.26 7.73 -19.59
C ALA A 214 -3.44 6.99 -20.91
N ASN A 215 -4.64 6.45 -21.12
CA ASN A 215 -5.09 5.84 -22.37
C ASN A 215 -4.31 4.61 -22.86
N ALA A 216 -3.60 3.92 -21.98
CA ALA A 216 -2.83 2.72 -22.34
C ALA A 216 -3.47 1.43 -21.83
N HIS A 217 -4.27 1.49 -20.78
CA HIS A 217 -4.84 0.33 -20.12
C HIS A 217 -6.35 0.20 -20.36
N THR A 218 -6.75 -0.97 -20.86
CA THR A 218 -8.18 -1.31 -21.05
C THR A 218 -8.80 -1.80 -19.74
N TYR A 219 -8.02 -2.56 -18.97
CA TYR A 219 -8.42 -3.12 -17.66
C TYR A 219 -7.81 -2.30 -16.52
N HIS A 220 -8.15 -2.66 -15.29
CA HIS A 220 -7.72 -1.93 -14.10
C HIS A 220 -6.23 -2.13 -13.84
N ILE A 221 -5.49 -1.04 -13.62
CA ILE A 221 -4.07 -1.09 -13.28
C ILE A 221 -3.94 -1.67 -11.88
N ASN A 222 -3.32 -2.84 -11.76
CA ASN A 222 -3.08 -3.52 -10.49
C ASN A 222 -1.68 -3.28 -9.94
N SER A 223 -0.69 -2.95 -10.80
CA SER A 223 0.70 -2.82 -10.40
C SER A 223 1.40 -1.70 -11.15
N ILE A 224 2.26 -1.00 -10.44
CA ILE A 224 3.30 -0.11 -10.98
C ILE A 224 4.62 -0.43 -10.31
N SER A 225 5.71 -0.48 -11.06
CA SER A 225 7.04 -0.74 -10.54
C SER A 225 8.09 0.10 -11.26
N LEU A 226 8.89 0.84 -10.48
CA LEU A 226 10.00 1.63 -11.03
C LEU A 226 11.16 0.72 -11.35
N ASN A 227 11.82 1.00 -12.47
CA ASN A 227 13.01 0.28 -12.87
C ASN A 227 14.25 0.79 -12.10
N SER A 228 15.27 -0.06 -12.01
CA SER A 228 16.54 0.28 -11.40
C SER A 228 17.33 1.36 -12.16
N ASP A 229 17.04 1.57 -13.46
CA ASP A 229 17.59 2.65 -14.29
C ASP A 229 17.12 4.05 -13.88
N GLN A 230 15.98 4.12 -13.12
CA GLN A 230 15.36 5.39 -12.68
C GLN A 230 14.88 6.30 -13.81
N GLU A 231 14.66 5.76 -14.98
CA GLU A 231 14.16 6.43 -16.19
C GLU A 231 12.87 5.80 -16.69
N THR A 232 12.73 4.49 -16.45
CA THR A 232 11.55 3.73 -16.90
C THR A 232 10.76 3.14 -15.74
N TYR A 233 9.52 2.78 -16.01
CA TYR A 233 8.67 2.02 -15.08
C TYR A 233 7.70 1.15 -15.87
N LEU A 234 7.26 0.07 -15.26
CA LEU A 234 6.17 -0.76 -15.80
C LEU A 234 4.85 -0.44 -15.11
N SER A 235 3.77 -0.63 -15.86
CA SER A 235 2.39 -0.71 -15.34
C SER A 235 1.73 -1.96 -15.88
N ALA A 236 1.01 -2.68 -15.03
CA ALA A 236 0.31 -3.89 -15.39
C ALA A 236 -1.19 -3.77 -15.14
N ASP A 237 -1.98 -4.22 -16.09
CA ASP A 237 -3.39 -4.54 -15.92
C ASP A 237 -3.60 -6.06 -15.94
N ASP A 238 -4.84 -6.51 -15.99
CA ASP A 238 -5.17 -7.93 -15.97
C ASP A 238 -4.59 -8.73 -17.16
N LEU A 239 -4.33 -8.11 -18.31
CA LEU A 239 -3.93 -8.79 -19.54
C LEU A 239 -2.65 -8.25 -20.19
N ARG A 240 -2.19 -7.07 -19.80
CA ARG A 240 -1.06 -6.38 -20.43
C ARG A 240 -0.11 -5.78 -19.43
N ILE A 241 1.18 -5.76 -19.80
CA ILE A 241 2.20 -4.99 -19.10
C ILE A 241 2.79 -3.99 -20.09
N ASN A 242 2.76 -2.71 -19.72
CA ASN A 242 3.30 -1.63 -20.50
C ASN A 242 4.56 -1.05 -19.83
N LEU A 243 5.56 -0.77 -20.65
CA LEU A 243 6.77 -0.06 -20.27
C LEU A 243 6.62 1.41 -20.63
N TRP A 244 6.94 2.29 -19.71
CA TRP A 244 6.89 3.74 -19.86
C TRP A 244 8.25 4.37 -19.60
N HIS A 245 8.51 5.47 -20.25
CA HIS A 245 9.59 6.38 -19.90
C HIS A 245 9.03 7.55 -19.07
N LEU A 246 9.66 7.87 -17.93
CA LEU A 246 9.18 8.92 -17.00
C LEU A 246 9.06 10.31 -17.62
N GLU A 247 9.82 10.58 -18.68
CA GLU A 247 9.80 11.87 -19.41
C GLU A 247 8.78 11.92 -20.56
N ILE A 248 8.27 10.77 -21.02
CA ILE A 248 7.42 10.66 -22.22
C ILE A 248 6.04 10.14 -21.81
N THR A 249 5.01 10.96 -22.01
CA THR A 249 3.65 10.68 -21.53
C THR A 249 2.71 10.11 -22.59
N ASP A 250 3.04 10.32 -23.84
CA ASP A 250 2.21 9.98 -25.00
C ASP A 250 2.55 8.64 -25.65
N GLN A 251 3.58 7.96 -25.14
CA GLN A 251 4.03 6.68 -25.65
C GLN A 251 4.26 5.66 -24.54
N SER A 252 3.77 4.46 -24.76
CA SER A 252 4.10 3.28 -23.95
C SER A 252 4.38 2.10 -24.85
N PHE A 253 5.24 1.19 -24.39
CA PHE A 253 5.55 -0.04 -25.09
C PHE A 253 4.87 -1.21 -24.39
N ASN A 254 4.04 -1.95 -25.13
CA ASN A 254 3.52 -3.19 -24.62
C ASN A 254 4.63 -4.24 -24.62
N ILE A 255 5.02 -4.69 -23.43
CA ILE A 255 6.09 -5.69 -23.24
C ILE A 255 5.56 -7.10 -22.93
N VAL A 256 4.30 -7.21 -22.47
CA VAL A 256 3.59 -8.48 -22.30
C VAL A 256 2.14 -8.30 -22.71
N ASP A 257 1.64 -9.19 -23.54
CA ASP A 257 0.23 -9.27 -23.92
C ASP A 257 -0.25 -10.72 -23.88
N ILE A 258 -1.04 -11.04 -22.84
CA ILE A 258 -1.64 -12.37 -22.68
C ILE A 258 -3.10 -12.43 -23.15
N LYS A 259 -3.59 -11.33 -23.75
CA LYS A 259 -4.98 -11.26 -24.21
C LYS A 259 -5.20 -12.24 -25.36
N PRO A 260 -6.10 -13.26 -25.21
CA PRO A 260 -6.41 -14.17 -26.29
C PRO A 260 -7.18 -13.46 -27.41
N ALA A 261 -7.13 -14.03 -28.62
CA ALA A 261 -7.94 -13.54 -29.75
C ALA A 261 -9.45 -13.65 -29.47
N ASN A 262 -9.87 -14.74 -28.84
CA ASN A 262 -11.23 -14.94 -28.34
C ASN A 262 -11.21 -14.87 -26.80
N MET A 263 -11.97 -13.95 -26.21
CA MET A 263 -12.04 -13.77 -24.75
C MET A 263 -12.63 -15.00 -24.03
N GLU A 264 -13.36 -15.88 -24.70
CA GLU A 264 -13.83 -17.15 -24.13
C GLU A 264 -12.67 -18.12 -23.83
N GLU A 265 -11.53 -17.94 -24.48
CA GLU A 265 -10.31 -18.73 -24.26
C GLU A 265 -9.42 -18.18 -23.14
N LEU A 266 -9.87 -17.11 -22.46
CA LEU A 266 -9.12 -16.53 -21.35
C LEU A 266 -8.99 -17.53 -20.22
N THR A 267 -7.75 -17.87 -19.87
CA THR A 267 -7.46 -18.87 -18.83
C THR A 267 -6.81 -18.28 -17.59
N GLU A 268 -6.16 -17.14 -17.70
CA GLU A 268 -5.45 -16.50 -16.59
C GLU A 268 -5.40 -14.99 -16.76
N VAL A 269 -5.20 -14.29 -15.64
CA VAL A 269 -4.98 -12.85 -15.59
C VAL A 269 -3.70 -12.52 -14.82
N ILE A 270 -3.09 -11.38 -15.16
CA ILE A 270 -1.92 -10.84 -14.45
C ILE A 270 -2.39 -10.23 -13.14
N THR A 271 -1.80 -10.64 -12.03
CA THR A 271 -2.23 -10.21 -10.70
C THR A 271 -1.27 -9.24 -10.03
N ALA A 272 0.03 -9.36 -10.31
CA ALA A 272 1.06 -8.43 -9.85
C ALA A 272 2.27 -8.44 -10.80
N ALA A 273 3.02 -7.35 -10.85
CA ALA A 273 4.25 -7.25 -11.62
C ALA A 273 5.26 -6.34 -10.92
N GLU A 274 6.55 -6.71 -10.96
CA GLU A 274 7.63 -5.97 -10.33
C GLU A 274 8.93 -6.05 -11.11
N PHE A 275 9.64 -4.93 -11.24
CA PHE A 275 11.00 -4.90 -11.77
C PHE A 275 12.01 -5.44 -10.77
N HIS A 276 13.08 -6.03 -11.30
CA HIS A 276 14.21 -6.46 -10.51
C HIS A 276 14.95 -5.23 -9.90
N PRO A 277 15.31 -5.26 -8.60
CA PRO A 277 15.84 -4.08 -7.91
C PRO A 277 17.19 -3.57 -8.42
N THR A 278 17.98 -4.42 -9.09
CA THR A 278 19.32 -4.11 -9.60
C THR A 278 19.50 -4.35 -11.09
N GLU A 279 18.77 -5.30 -11.68
CA GLU A 279 18.88 -5.68 -13.09
C GLU A 279 17.76 -5.01 -13.90
N CYS A 280 18.07 -3.92 -14.60
CA CYS A 280 17.08 -3.09 -15.30
C CYS A 280 16.32 -3.80 -16.43
N ASN A 281 16.81 -4.94 -16.91
CA ASN A 281 16.18 -5.70 -17.98
C ASN A 281 15.29 -6.85 -17.49
N LEU A 282 15.29 -7.12 -16.19
CA LEU A 282 14.53 -8.22 -15.61
C LEU A 282 13.31 -7.71 -14.88
N PHE A 283 12.19 -8.37 -15.09
CA PHE A 283 10.97 -8.18 -14.31
C PHE A 283 10.24 -9.50 -14.11
N VAL A 284 9.42 -9.58 -13.10
CA VAL A 284 8.56 -10.72 -12.80
C VAL A 284 7.10 -10.30 -12.85
N TYR A 285 6.22 -11.22 -13.24
CA TYR A 285 4.80 -11.06 -13.06
C TYR A 285 4.15 -12.37 -12.64
N SER A 286 3.10 -12.26 -11.87
CA SER A 286 2.32 -13.38 -11.36
C SER A 286 0.95 -13.46 -12.02
N SER A 287 0.35 -14.65 -11.99
CA SER A 287 -0.95 -14.89 -12.57
C SER A 287 -1.95 -15.49 -11.58
N SER A 288 -3.21 -15.45 -11.97
CA SER A 288 -4.32 -16.06 -11.25
C SER A 288 -4.27 -17.60 -11.21
N LYS A 289 -3.43 -18.23 -12.05
CA LYS A 289 -3.16 -19.68 -12.03
C LYS A 289 -2.12 -20.10 -10.99
N GLY A 290 -1.55 -19.17 -10.22
CA GLY A 290 -0.50 -19.50 -9.27
C GLY A 290 0.89 -19.60 -9.88
N THR A 291 1.08 -19.17 -11.11
CA THR A 291 2.38 -19.15 -11.80
C THR A 291 3.05 -17.79 -11.69
N ILE A 292 4.38 -17.77 -11.70
CA ILE A 292 5.18 -16.55 -11.78
C ILE A 292 6.14 -16.68 -12.94
N ARG A 293 6.23 -15.64 -13.76
CA ARG A 293 7.12 -15.62 -14.92
C ARG A 293 8.19 -14.56 -14.73
N LEU A 294 9.44 -14.96 -14.92
CA LEU A 294 10.58 -14.06 -15.02
C LEU A 294 10.83 -13.76 -16.49
N CYS A 295 10.84 -12.49 -16.84
CA CYS A 295 11.07 -12.00 -18.19
C CYS A 295 12.36 -11.21 -18.30
N ASP A 296 13.03 -11.36 -19.44
CA ASP A 296 14.25 -10.63 -19.78
C ASP A 296 14.04 -9.82 -21.08
N MET A 297 13.98 -8.50 -20.96
CA MET A 297 13.76 -7.59 -22.08
C MET A 297 14.90 -7.57 -23.11
N ARG A 298 16.06 -8.16 -22.79
CA ARG A 298 17.16 -8.31 -23.74
C ARG A 298 16.89 -9.39 -24.78
N ALA A 299 16.08 -10.37 -24.44
CA ALA A 299 15.79 -11.50 -25.32
C ALA A 299 14.86 -11.11 -26.48
N ALA A 300 13.85 -10.29 -26.22
CA ALA A 300 12.91 -9.78 -27.20
C ALA A 300 12.23 -8.50 -26.69
N ALA A 301 11.78 -7.64 -27.61
CA ALA A 301 11.02 -6.42 -27.27
C ALA A 301 9.66 -6.78 -26.65
N LEU A 302 9.01 -7.83 -27.15
CA LEU A 302 7.79 -8.40 -26.58
C LEU A 302 8.18 -9.66 -25.80
N CYS A 303 7.92 -9.65 -24.50
CA CYS A 303 8.32 -10.71 -23.58
C CYS A 303 7.28 -11.84 -23.46
N ASP A 304 6.69 -12.24 -24.58
CA ASP A 304 5.72 -13.37 -24.65
C ASP A 304 6.34 -14.69 -24.23
N ARG A 305 7.66 -14.83 -24.44
CA ARG A 305 8.44 -15.96 -23.97
C ARG A 305 9.18 -15.58 -22.70
N HIS A 306 8.71 -16.12 -21.58
CA HIS A 306 9.39 -15.95 -20.29
C HIS A 306 10.76 -16.66 -20.29
N ALA A 307 11.71 -16.10 -19.55
CA ALA A 307 13.02 -16.72 -19.34
C ALA A 307 12.94 -17.90 -18.36
N LYS A 308 12.07 -17.77 -17.33
CA LYS A 308 11.81 -18.82 -16.33
C LYS A 308 10.36 -18.81 -15.91
N LEU A 309 9.86 -20.01 -15.58
CA LEU A 309 8.52 -20.24 -15.02
C LEU A 309 8.67 -20.86 -13.62
N PHE A 310 8.06 -20.23 -12.64
CA PHE A 310 7.97 -20.73 -11.28
C PHE A 310 6.56 -21.21 -11.01
N GLU A 311 6.42 -22.49 -10.79
CA GLU A 311 5.15 -23.15 -10.58
C GLU A 311 5.33 -24.28 -9.56
N GLU A 312 4.38 -24.44 -8.66
CA GLU A 312 4.38 -25.58 -7.76
C GLU A 312 3.62 -26.73 -8.41
N PRO A 313 4.22 -27.94 -8.49
CA PRO A 313 3.52 -29.09 -9.05
C PRO A 313 2.25 -29.39 -8.27
N GLU A 314 1.10 -29.35 -8.95
CA GLU A 314 -0.16 -29.73 -8.35
C GLU A 314 -0.27 -31.25 -8.21
N ASP A 315 -0.72 -31.71 -7.04
CA ASP A 315 -1.15 -33.09 -6.89
C ASP A 315 -2.53 -33.27 -7.58
N PRO A 316 -2.63 -34.09 -8.64
CA PRO A 316 -3.88 -34.31 -9.35
C PRO A 316 -5.01 -34.83 -8.46
N HIS A 317 -4.68 -35.52 -7.37
CA HIS A 317 -5.64 -36.06 -6.41
C HIS A 317 -6.14 -35.03 -5.40
N ALA A 318 -5.46 -33.90 -5.25
CA ALA A 318 -5.82 -32.82 -4.33
C ALA A 318 -6.69 -31.73 -4.98
N ARG A 319 -7.02 -31.83 -6.27
CA ARG A 319 -7.83 -30.84 -6.96
C ARG A 319 -9.25 -30.74 -6.40
N SER A 320 -9.62 -29.54 -6.03
CA SER A 320 -10.98 -29.16 -5.57
C SER A 320 -11.46 -27.96 -6.38
N PHE A 321 -12.75 -27.64 -6.32
CA PHE A 321 -13.29 -26.42 -6.93
C PHE A 321 -12.52 -25.16 -6.51
N PHE A 322 -12.04 -25.11 -5.28
CA PHE A 322 -11.31 -23.96 -4.76
C PHE A 322 -9.83 -23.91 -5.13
N SER A 323 -9.27 -25.00 -5.70
CA SER A 323 -7.80 -25.09 -5.93
C SER A 323 -7.27 -23.96 -6.79
N GLU A 324 -7.94 -23.61 -7.89
CA GLU A 324 -7.54 -22.51 -8.76
C GLU A 324 -7.69 -21.14 -8.07
N ILE A 325 -8.74 -20.95 -7.27
CA ILE A 325 -8.99 -19.68 -6.56
C ILE A 325 -7.93 -19.43 -5.49
N ILE A 326 -7.62 -20.46 -4.68
CA ILE A 326 -6.65 -20.32 -3.59
C ILE A 326 -5.20 -20.30 -4.06
N SER A 327 -4.90 -20.82 -5.25
CA SER A 327 -3.57 -20.77 -5.85
C SER A 327 -3.25 -19.42 -6.49
N SER A 328 -4.27 -18.61 -6.80
CA SER A 328 -4.10 -17.28 -7.36
C SER A 328 -3.14 -16.44 -6.51
N ILE A 329 -2.11 -15.88 -7.16
CA ILE A 329 -1.11 -15.05 -6.46
C ILE A 329 -1.63 -13.63 -6.36
N SER A 330 -1.80 -13.13 -5.15
CA SER A 330 -2.29 -11.78 -4.89
C SER A 330 -1.19 -10.71 -4.96
N ASP A 331 0.05 -11.07 -4.64
CA ASP A 331 1.20 -10.15 -4.67
C ASP A 331 2.51 -10.92 -4.89
N VAL A 332 3.47 -10.27 -5.56
CA VAL A 332 4.83 -10.76 -5.75
C VAL A 332 5.82 -9.64 -5.41
N LYS A 333 6.87 -9.97 -4.65
CA LYS A 333 7.91 -9.03 -4.23
C LYS A 333 9.30 -9.63 -4.35
N LEU A 334 10.18 -8.92 -5.01
CA LEU A 334 11.59 -9.27 -5.07
C LEU A 334 12.31 -8.81 -3.79
N SER A 335 13.28 -9.62 -3.31
CA SER A 335 14.13 -9.23 -2.21
C SER A 335 15.05 -8.06 -2.61
N ASN A 336 15.50 -7.26 -1.65
CA ASN A 336 16.41 -6.13 -1.91
C ASN A 336 17.75 -6.61 -2.53
N SER A 337 18.18 -7.83 -2.18
CA SER A 337 19.35 -8.49 -2.78
C SER A 337 19.16 -8.93 -4.24
N GLY A 338 17.94 -8.95 -4.74
CA GLY A 338 17.59 -9.42 -6.08
C GLY A 338 17.73 -10.94 -6.29
N ARG A 339 18.03 -11.72 -5.25
CA ARG A 339 18.22 -13.16 -5.38
C ARG A 339 16.93 -13.95 -5.17
N TYR A 340 16.10 -13.49 -4.24
CA TYR A 340 14.89 -14.19 -3.84
C TYR A 340 13.66 -13.42 -4.29
N MET A 341 12.59 -14.16 -4.44
CA MET A 341 11.27 -13.64 -4.75
C MET A 341 10.27 -14.24 -3.76
N MET A 342 9.38 -13.43 -3.25
CA MET A 342 8.28 -13.85 -2.38
C MET A 342 6.97 -13.73 -3.15
N SER A 343 6.13 -14.75 -3.08
CA SER A 343 4.77 -14.73 -3.59
C SER A 343 3.76 -14.95 -2.47
N ARG A 344 2.64 -14.26 -2.54
CA ARG A 344 1.51 -14.42 -1.65
C ARG A 344 0.34 -15.06 -2.40
N ASP A 345 -0.05 -16.26 -2.03
CA ASP A 345 -1.33 -16.87 -2.43
C ASP A 345 -2.37 -16.73 -1.30
N TYR A 346 -3.57 -17.25 -1.46
CA TYR A 346 -4.60 -17.08 -0.44
C TYR A 346 -4.23 -17.77 0.89
N LEU A 347 -3.60 -18.94 0.84
CA LEU A 347 -3.30 -19.74 2.02
C LEU A 347 -1.93 -19.46 2.65
N GLY A 348 -0.96 -18.95 1.88
CA GLY A 348 0.38 -18.81 2.38
C GLY A 348 1.30 -17.83 1.66
N LEU A 349 2.53 -17.79 2.15
CA LEU A 349 3.67 -17.13 1.51
C LEU A 349 4.65 -18.19 1.02
N LYS A 350 5.24 -17.97 -0.14
CA LYS A 350 6.29 -18.82 -0.70
C LYS A 350 7.49 -17.97 -1.07
N VAL A 351 8.69 -18.46 -0.74
CA VAL A 351 9.94 -17.81 -1.14
C VAL A 351 10.61 -18.68 -2.21
N TRP A 352 11.00 -18.04 -3.29
CA TRP A 352 11.63 -18.66 -4.45
C TRP A 352 13.06 -18.15 -4.61
N ASP A 353 14.00 -19.00 -4.98
CA ASP A 353 15.32 -18.57 -5.46
C ASP A 353 15.21 -18.40 -6.99
N LEU A 354 15.55 -17.21 -7.51
CA LEU A 354 15.49 -16.93 -8.96
C LEU A 354 16.38 -17.87 -9.79
N ARG A 355 17.28 -18.58 -9.16
CA ARG A 355 18.14 -19.59 -9.82
C ARG A 355 17.50 -20.97 -9.90
N MET A 356 16.50 -21.25 -9.04
CA MET A 356 15.86 -22.55 -8.91
C MET A 356 14.34 -22.42 -9.05
N GLU A 357 13.83 -22.79 -10.23
CA GLU A 357 12.42 -22.61 -10.59
C GLU A 357 11.49 -23.76 -10.17
N THR A 358 12.06 -24.94 -9.85
CA THR A 358 11.30 -26.19 -9.69
C THR A 358 10.41 -26.24 -8.44
N LYS A 359 10.79 -25.55 -7.38
CA LYS A 359 10.04 -25.51 -6.10
C LYS A 359 10.39 -24.29 -5.27
N PRO A 360 9.47 -23.83 -4.40
CA PRO A 360 9.80 -22.80 -3.42
C PRO A 360 10.87 -23.30 -2.44
N VAL A 361 11.75 -22.40 -2.03
CA VAL A 361 12.80 -22.69 -1.02
C VAL A 361 12.19 -22.74 0.37
N GLU A 362 11.23 -21.85 0.64
CA GLU A 362 10.57 -21.72 1.92
C GLU A 362 9.05 -21.53 1.69
N THR A 363 8.23 -22.14 2.55
CA THR A 363 6.77 -22.00 2.51
C THR A 363 6.25 -21.71 3.91
N TYR A 364 5.42 -20.67 4.03
CA TYR A 364 4.86 -20.19 5.30
C TYR A 364 3.33 -20.20 5.24
N PRO A 365 2.65 -21.05 6.03
CA PRO A 365 1.19 -21.08 6.06
C PRO A 365 0.66 -19.83 6.77
N VAL A 366 -0.26 -19.12 6.15
CA VAL A 366 -0.92 -17.95 6.72
C VAL A 366 -2.38 -18.26 7.08
N HIS A 367 -3.14 -18.81 6.14
CA HIS A 367 -4.58 -19.07 6.29
C HIS A 367 -4.93 -20.58 6.25
N GLU A 368 -3.99 -21.46 6.53
CA GLU A 368 -4.24 -22.92 6.50
C GLU A 368 -5.41 -23.32 7.41
N TYR A 369 -5.61 -22.63 8.53
CA TYR A 369 -6.74 -22.81 9.44
C TYR A 369 -8.11 -22.45 8.83
N LEU A 370 -8.15 -21.72 7.70
CA LEU A 370 -9.37 -21.36 6.98
C LEU A 370 -9.77 -22.39 5.91
N ARG A 371 -8.96 -23.40 5.65
CA ARG A 371 -9.22 -24.42 4.62
C ARG A 371 -10.60 -25.10 4.77
N SER A 372 -11.08 -25.28 5.99
CA SER A 372 -12.41 -25.83 6.27
C SER A 372 -13.56 -24.83 6.05
N LYS A 373 -13.25 -23.53 5.86
CA LYS A 373 -14.24 -22.44 5.74
C LYS A 373 -14.32 -21.87 4.33
N LEU A 374 -13.65 -22.48 3.34
CA LEU A 374 -13.56 -21.93 1.97
C LEU A 374 -14.92 -21.69 1.31
N CYS A 375 -15.92 -22.54 1.57
CA CYS A 375 -17.29 -22.33 1.06
C CYS A 375 -17.88 -21.02 1.59
N SER A 376 -17.84 -20.81 2.90
CA SER A 376 -18.36 -19.58 3.53
C SER A 376 -17.58 -18.34 3.10
N LEU A 377 -16.26 -18.45 2.91
CA LEU A 377 -15.42 -17.36 2.40
C LEU A 377 -15.75 -17.02 0.93
N TYR A 378 -16.10 -18.01 0.14
CA TYR A 378 -16.54 -17.82 -1.24
C TYR A 378 -17.92 -17.14 -1.30
N GLU A 379 -18.89 -17.59 -0.48
CA GLU A 379 -20.23 -17.00 -0.39
C GLU A 379 -20.22 -15.52 0.05
N ASN A 380 -19.20 -15.09 0.80
CA ASN A 380 -19.03 -13.72 1.26
C ASN A 380 -17.96 -12.93 0.48
N ASP A 381 -17.53 -13.41 -0.67
CA ASP A 381 -16.50 -12.81 -1.53
C ASP A 381 -15.12 -12.61 -0.86
N CYS A 382 -14.94 -13.07 0.36
CA CYS A 382 -13.68 -12.90 1.11
C CYS A 382 -12.52 -13.71 0.51
N ILE A 383 -12.80 -14.80 -0.19
CA ILE A 383 -11.78 -15.64 -0.83
C ILE A 383 -11.01 -14.89 -1.94
N PHE A 384 -11.57 -13.80 -2.45
CA PHE A 384 -10.97 -12.96 -3.49
C PHE A 384 -10.14 -11.79 -2.94
N ASP A 385 -9.99 -11.69 -1.62
CA ASP A 385 -9.20 -10.64 -0.97
C ASP A 385 -7.73 -10.74 -1.38
N LYS A 386 -7.18 -9.65 -1.92
CA LYS A 386 -5.80 -9.55 -2.40
C LYS A 386 -4.88 -9.03 -1.28
N PHE A 387 -4.35 -9.94 -0.48
CA PHE A 387 -3.36 -9.60 0.55
C PHE A 387 -2.00 -9.29 -0.07
N GLU A 388 -1.39 -8.20 0.35
CA GLU A 388 -0.02 -7.84 0.00
C GLU A 388 1.00 -8.50 0.94
N CYS A 389 2.24 -8.51 0.50
CA CYS A 389 3.38 -8.95 1.29
C CYS A 389 4.55 -7.98 1.14
N CYS A 390 5.44 -7.95 2.12
CA CYS A 390 6.64 -7.12 2.06
C CYS A 390 7.83 -7.78 2.75
N TRP A 391 9.02 -7.46 2.25
CA TRP A 391 10.31 -7.83 2.84
C TRP A 391 10.72 -6.82 3.91
N SER A 392 11.45 -7.28 4.92
CA SER A 392 12.25 -6.38 5.75
C SER A 392 13.43 -5.80 4.95
N GLY A 393 13.96 -4.66 5.39
CA GLY A 393 15.09 -4.02 4.71
C GLY A 393 16.35 -4.88 4.62
N ASP A 394 16.51 -5.85 5.51
CA ASP A 394 17.64 -6.80 5.58
C ASP A 394 17.38 -8.15 4.87
N ASP A 395 16.21 -8.31 4.21
CA ASP A 395 15.75 -9.55 3.55
C ASP A 395 15.65 -10.78 4.51
N GLN A 396 15.67 -10.56 5.83
CA GLN A 396 15.62 -11.65 6.81
C GLN A 396 14.22 -11.96 7.33
N ARG A 397 13.28 -11.03 7.14
CA ARG A 397 11.91 -11.16 7.62
C ARG A 397 10.91 -10.89 6.52
N LEU A 398 9.77 -11.56 6.62
CA LEU A 398 8.64 -11.46 5.71
C LEU A 398 7.42 -11.00 6.49
N MET A 399 6.60 -10.13 5.92
CA MET A 399 5.35 -9.71 6.55
C MET A 399 4.19 -9.81 5.56
N THR A 400 3.03 -10.19 6.06
CA THR A 400 1.75 -10.16 5.33
C THR A 400 0.59 -9.91 6.27
N GLY A 401 -0.47 -9.34 5.73
CA GLY A 401 -1.71 -9.14 6.46
C GLY A 401 -2.62 -10.38 6.48
N SER A 402 -3.66 -10.30 7.29
CA SER A 402 -4.66 -11.36 7.51
C SER A 402 -5.99 -10.73 7.94
N TYR A 403 -6.95 -11.57 8.28
CA TYR A 403 -8.25 -11.18 8.83
C TYR A 403 -8.20 -10.84 10.33
N ASN A 404 -9.27 -10.26 10.84
CA ASN A 404 -9.47 -9.87 12.24
C ASN A 404 -8.42 -8.86 12.76
N GLY A 405 -7.90 -8.00 11.87
CA GLY A 405 -6.84 -7.05 12.21
C GLY A 405 -5.49 -7.71 12.48
N PHE A 406 -5.30 -8.97 12.11
CA PHE A 406 -4.03 -9.65 12.29
C PHE A 406 -3.07 -9.40 11.12
N PHE A 407 -1.78 -9.35 11.45
CA PHE A 407 -0.68 -9.44 10.50
C PHE A 407 0.37 -10.40 11.04
N ARG A 408 1.12 -11.03 10.14
CA ARG A 408 2.10 -12.04 10.48
C ARG A 408 3.48 -11.64 10.01
N ILE A 409 4.47 -11.90 10.87
CA ILE A 409 5.88 -11.73 10.59
C ILE A 409 6.54 -13.10 10.69
N PHE A 410 7.35 -13.44 9.70
CA PHE A 410 8.10 -14.69 9.64
C PHE A 410 9.60 -14.38 9.55
N GLU A 411 10.41 -15.10 10.31
CA GLU A 411 11.87 -15.07 10.17
C GLU A 411 12.33 -16.14 9.18
N ARG A 412 13.18 -15.74 8.23
CA ARG A 412 13.78 -16.68 7.26
C ARG A 412 14.80 -17.59 7.91
N GLY A 413 14.93 -18.80 7.38
CA GLY A 413 15.91 -19.78 7.87
C GLY A 413 15.62 -20.36 9.26
N GLY A 414 14.51 -19.97 9.90
CA GLY A 414 14.00 -20.68 11.05
C GLY A 414 13.72 -22.12 10.62
N THR A 415 14.47 -23.07 11.18
CA THR A 415 14.49 -24.48 10.81
C THR A 415 13.10 -24.99 10.43
N THR A 416 12.89 -25.26 9.14
CA THR A 416 11.84 -26.15 8.66
C THR A 416 12.16 -27.56 9.15
N ALA A 417 12.17 -27.77 10.47
CA ALA A 417 12.05 -29.10 10.99
C ALA A 417 10.74 -29.60 10.42
N ALA A 418 10.81 -30.55 9.51
CA ALA A 418 9.67 -31.23 8.94
C ALA A 418 8.76 -31.62 10.11
N VAL A 419 7.73 -30.81 10.34
CA VAL A 419 6.66 -31.18 11.23
C VAL A 419 5.93 -32.26 10.46
N GLY A 420 6.11 -33.50 10.91
CA GLY A 420 5.36 -34.63 10.39
C GLY A 420 3.88 -34.25 10.41
N ALA A 421 3.16 -34.69 9.39
CA ALA A 421 1.75 -34.44 9.17
C ALA A 421 0.97 -34.52 10.50
N GLY A 422 0.60 -33.35 11.05
CA GLY A 422 -0.19 -33.27 12.27
C GLY A 422 0.21 -32.24 13.33
N GLY A 423 1.34 -31.53 13.18
CA GLY A 423 1.78 -30.54 14.17
C GLY A 423 1.13 -29.16 13.98
N THR A 424 0.15 -28.80 14.81
CA THR A 424 -0.56 -27.51 14.84
C THR A 424 0.14 -26.43 15.69
N GLY A 425 1.44 -26.56 15.99
CA GLY A 425 2.19 -25.58 16.79
C GLY A 425 2.83 -24.46 15.95
N PRO A 426 3.03 -23.25 16.54
CA PRO A 426 3.74 -22.18 15.85
C PRO A 426 5.16 -22.61 15.52
N ARG A 427 5.60 -22.28 14.32
CA ARG A 427 6.99 -22.46 13.91
C ARG A 427 7.89 -21.49 14.69
N ARG A 428 9.10 -21.91 14.97
CA ARG A 428 10.09 -21.02 15.60
C ARG A 428 10.35 -19.86 14.65
N GLY A 429 10.14 -18.61 15.11
CA GLY A 429 10.29 -17.40 14.30
C GLY A 429 8.98 -16.92 13.61
N GLU A 430 7.81 -17.49 13.93
CA GLU A 430 6.51 -16.97 13.50
C GLU A 430 5.90 -16.09 14.57
N LEU A 431 5.48 -14.88 14.18
CA LEU A 431 4.84 -13.93 15.08
C LEU A 431 3.54 -13.42 14.46
N THR A 432 2.40 -13.64 15.12
CA THR A 432 1.10 -13.07 14.75
C THR A 432 0.78 -11.93 15.71
N LEU A 433 0.56 -10.74 15.16
CA LEU A 433 0.29 -9.51 15.88
C LEU A 433 -1.07 -8.93 15.46
N GLU A 434 -1.65 -8.07 16.31
CA GLU A 434 -2.97 -7.48 16.07
C GLU A 434 -2.87 -5.95 16.02
N ALA A 435 -3.42 -5.35 14.97
CA ALA A 435 -3.63 -3.93 14.84
C ALA A 435 -5.04 -3.59 15.33
N SER A 436 -5.18 -3.24 16.61
CA SER A 436 -6.48 -2.97 17.23
C SER A 436 -6.43 -1.75 18.15
N ARG A 437 -7.62 -1.26 18.55
CA ARG A 437 -7.77 -0.22 19.58
C ARG A 437 -7.11 -0.60 20.89
N ASP A 438 -7.16 -1.87 21.26
CA ASP A 438 -6.54 -2.37 22.49
C ASP A 438 -5.01 -2.30 22.44
N ALA A 439 -4.40 -2.52 21.29
CA ALA A 439 -2.97 -2.29 21.08
C ALA A 439 -2.61 -0.82 21.28
N ALA A 440 -3.42 0.09 20.74
CA ALA A 440 -3.25 1.54 20.89
C ALA A 440 -3.47 2.02 22.34
N ALA A 441 -4.35 1.36 23.09
CA ALA A 441 -4.62 1.69 24.50
C ALA A 441 -3.47 1.28 25.45
N ARG A 442 -2.54 0.43 25.00
CA ARG A 442 -1.41 -0.09 25.79
C ARG A 442 -0.04 0.23 25.17
N PRO A 443 0.30 1.47 24.96
CA PRO A 443 1.42 1.90 24.10
C PRO A 443 2.82 1.54 24.60
N ARG A 444 2.96 0.93 25.77
CA ARG A 444 4.28 0.60 26.37
C ARG A 444 4.50 -0.89 26.58
N GLN A 445 3.49 -1.72 26.32
CA GLN A 445 3.63 -3.15 26.53
C GLN A 445 4.02 -3.82 25.18
N PRO A 446 4.93 -4.82 25.21
CA PRO A 446 5.17 -5.66 24.05
C PRO A 446 3.85 -6.24 23.56
N LEU A 447 3.66 -6.21 22.25
CA LEU A 447 2.51 -6.87 21.63
C LEU A 447 2.60 -8.37 21.96
N ARG A 448 1.51 -8.91 22.47
CA ARG A 448 1.43 -10.36 22.72
C ARG A 448 1.11 -11.07 21.42
N ALA A 449 1.89 -12.11 21.12
CA ALA A 449 1.59 -13.00 20.02
C ALA A 449 0.19 -13.61 20.19
N ARG A 450 -0.65 -13.52 19.18
CA ARG A 450 -1.98 -14.13 19.13
C ARG A 450 -1.89 -15.47 18.40
N ARG A 451 -2.79 -16.36 18.71
CA ARG A 451 -2.91 -17.69 18.07
C ARG A 451 -4.34 -17.90 17.63
N VAL A 452 -4.51 -18.45 16.44
CA VAL A 452 -5.80 -18.91 15.95
C VAL A 452 -5.83 -20.43 16.07
N ALA A 453 -6.80 -20.96 16.80
CA ALA A 453 -6.97 -22.39 16.96
C ALA A 453 -7.99 -22.95 15.97
N ALA A 454 -7.59 -24.00 15.26
CA ALA A 454 -8.49 -24.73 14.34
C ALA A 454 -9.47 -25.67 15.07
N THR A 455 -9.32 -25.88 16.38
CA THR A 455 -10.10 -26.87 17.16
C THR A 455 -10.76 -26.25 18.39
N ALA A 456 -11.88 -26.86 18.82
CA ALA A 456 -12.76 -26.38 19.89
C ALA A 456 -12.16 -26.40 21.31
N LYS A 457 -10.96 -26.95 21.56
CA LYS A 457 -10.30 -26.91 22.86
C LYS A 457 -9.48 -25.63 23.01
N ARG A 458 -10.08 -24.63 23.65
CA ARG A 458 -9.50 -23.29 23.87
C ARG A 458 -8.42 -23.29 24.96
N LYS A 459 -7.25 -22.74 24.66
CA LYS A 459 -6.37 -22.11 25.66
C LYS A 459 -6.75 -20.62 25.78
N LYS A 460 -6.45 -20.00 26.92
CA LYS A 460 -6.91 -18.65 27.32
C LYS A 460 -6.56 -17.52 26.32
N ASP A 461 -5.60 -17.76 25.40
CA ASP A 461 -5.08 -16.78 24.42
C ASP A 461 -5.38 -17.16 22.95
N GLU A 462 -6.26 -18.14 22.70
CA GLU A 462 -6.59 -18.61 21.34
C GLU A 462 -7.97 -18.09 20.90
N ILE A 463 -8.04 -17.62 19.66
CA ILE A 463 -9.28 -17.19 19.01
C ILE A 463 -9.78 -18.33 18.12
N SER A 464 -11.06 -18.71 18.27
CA SER A 464 -11.71 -19.67 17.38
C SER A 464 -11.89 -19.08 15.98
N VAL A 465 -11.73 -19.89 14.95
CA VAL A 465 -12.01 -19.53 13.56
C VAL A 465 -13.43 -19.00 13.36
N ASP A 466 -14.39 -19.52 14.15
CA ASP A 466 -15.79 -19.09 14.11
C ASP A 466 -16.03 -17.68 14.68
N CYS A 467 -15.06 -17.11 15.38
CA CYS A 467 -15.12 -15.77 15.98
C CYS A 467 -14.31 -14.74 15.21
N LEU A 468 -13.79 -15.07 14.03
CA LEU A 468 -13.03 -14.14 13.21
C LEU A 468 -13.95 -13.13 12.52
N ASP A 469 -13.57 -11.85 12.60
CA ASP A 469 -14.22 -10.78 11.86
C ASP A 469 -13.51 -10.60 10.52
N PHE A 470 -14.14 -11.06 9.43
CA PHE A 470 -13.61 -10.98 8.08
C PHE A 470 -13.69 -9.56 7.49
N ASN A 471 -14.45 -8.64 8.10
CA ASN A 471 -14.48 -7.24 7.67
C ASN A 471 -13.24 -6.49 8.14
N LYS A 472 -12.65 -6.88 9.26
CA LYS A 472 -11.39 -6.32 9.78
C LYS A 472 -10.21 -7.03 9.13
N LYS A 473 -9.88 -6.64 7.91
CA LYS A 473 -8.79 -7.22 7.13
C LYS A 473 -7.65 -6.22 6.94
N ILE A 474 -6.43 -6.72 6.98
CA ILE A 474 -5.21 -5.97 6.67
C ILE A 474 -4.74 -6.43 5.29
N LEU A 475 -5.05 -5.65 4.26
CA LEU A 475 -4.64 -5.93 2.89
C LEU A 475 -3.29 -5.31 2.56
N HIS A 476 -3.00 -4.11 3.10
CA HIS A 476 -1.86 -3.29 2.72
C HIS A 476 -0.89 -3.15 3.89
N THR A 477 0.37 -3.44 3.62
CA THR A 477 1.45 -3.42 4.62
C THR A 477 2.73 -2.90 4.00
N ALA A 478 3.55 -2.20 4.79
CA ALA A 478 4.85 -1.71 4.36
C ALA A 478 5.89 -1.88 5.48
N TRP A 479 7.13 -2.19 5.10
CA TRP A 479 8.27 -2.27 6.00
C TRP A 479 9.24 -1.14 5.71
N HIS A 480 9.74 -0.49 6.75
CA HIS A 480 10.75 0.56 6.63
C HIS A 480 12.04 -0.01 6.02
N PRO A 481 12.67 0.67 5.04
CA PRO A 481 13.80 0.10 4.30
C PRO A 481 15.04 -0.18 5.17
N HIS A 482 15.25 0.53 6.29
CA HIS A 482 16.48 0.43 7.07
C HIS A 482 16.26 0.06 8.54
N GLU A 483 15.07 0.26 9.07
CA GLU A 483 14.78 0.04 10.49
C GLU A 483 13.65 -0.98 10.68
N SER A 484 13.58 -1.54 11.89
CA SER A 484 12.47 -2.42 12.27
C SER A 484 11.24 -1.58 12.63
N ILE A 485 10.68 -0.91 11.62
CA ILE A 485 9.44 -0.13 11.68
C ILE A 485 8.51 -0.70 10.61
N ILE A 486 7.26 -0.94 10.97
CA ILE A 486 6.24 -1.45 10.05
C ILE A 486 5.01 -0.56 10.10
N ALA A 487 4.38 -0.39 8.96
CA ALA A 487 3.13 0.30 8.79
C ALA A 487 2.08 -0.66 8.22
N VAL A 488 0.92 -0.72 8.85
CA VAL A 488 -0.20 -1.57 8.42
C VAL A 488 -1.48 -0.77 8.35
N ALA A 489 -2.21 -0.91 7.25
CA ALA A 489 -3.51 -0.29 7.07
C ALA A 489 -4.61 -1.23 7.55
N ALA A 490 -5.35 -0.81 8.55
CA ALA A 490 -6.54 -1.51 9.04
C ALA A 490 -7.75 -0.58 8.84
N THR A 491 -8.54 -0.86 7.81
CA THR A 491 -9.66 -0.01 7.39
C THR A 491 -9.21 1.42 7.06
N ASN A 492 -9.66 2.42 7.81
CA ASN A 492 -9.30 3.84 7.68
C ASN A 492 -8.13 4.27 8.58
N ASN A 493 -7.52 3.32 9.31
CA ASN A 493 -6.47 3.62 10.28
C ASN A 493 -5.13 3.07 9.81
N LEU A 494 -4.09 3.91 9.93
CA LEU A 494 -2.71 3.50 9.74
C LEU A 494 -2.07 3.27 11.10
N PHE A 495 -1.69 2.02 11.37
CA PHE A 495 -0.95 1.64 12.57
C PHE A 495 0.54 1.54 12.26
N ILE A 496 1.36 2.11 13.13
CA ILE A 496 2.82 2.03 13.05
C ILE A 496 3.34 1.29 14.28
N PHE A 497 4.14 0.26 14.05
CA PHE A 497 4.77 -0.53 15.08
C PHE A 497 6.29 -0.43 14.94
N GLN A 498 7.00 -0.53 16.06
CA GLN A 498 8.44 -0.49 16.11
C GLN A 498 8.95 -1.63 16.99
N ASP A 499 10.12 -2.16 16.62
CA ASP A 499 10.82 -3.09 17.48
C ASP A 499 11.46 -2.35 18.65
N LYS A 500 11.36 -2.92 19.84
CA LYS A 500 11.99 -2.39 21.05
C LYS A 500 13.44 -2.85 21.07
N PHE A 501 14.37 -1.91 21.04
CA PHE A 501 15.77 -2.16 21.32
C PHE A 501 16.04 -2.26 22.83
#